data_d737c7ad3d2486a16e13de36d4d617ab
#
_entry.id   d737c7ad3d2486a16e13de36d4d617ab
#
_cell.length_a   1.000
_cell.length_b   1.000
_cell.length_c   1.000
_cell.angle_alpha   90.00
_cell.angle_beta   90.00
_cell.angle_gamma   90.00
#
_symmetry.space_group_name_H-M   'P 1'
#
loop_
_entity.id
_entity.type
_entity.pdbx_description
1 polymer ?
#
loop_
_entity_poly.entity_id
_entity_poly.type
_entity_poly.pdbx_seq_one_letter_code
_entity_poly.pdbx_strand_id
1 'polypeptide(L)'
;MRDSRDYKKLLYVWKGWHDATGPKMRNIFAQTVQILNKSARENGYKDLSQRWLEDFEQDNFEKIYDDLFEEIKPLYQLLHAHVKRKLDAFYGSNYPSNHNSSLIQAHLLGKKKLI
;
A
#
# COMPACT_ATOMS: atom_id res chain seq x y z
N MET A 1 -5.10 -8.94 19.65
CA MET A 1 -4.70 -7.78 18.83
C MET A 1 -5.85 -7.15 18.06
N ARG A 2 -6.80 -7.92 17.58
CA ARG A 2 -7.94 -7.44 16.79
C ARG A 2 -8.73 -6.31 17.46
N ASP A 3 -8.79 -6.26 18.82
CA ASP A 3 -9.60 -5.32 19.58
C ASP A 3 -8.76 -4.32 20.40
N SER A 4 -7.44 -4.33 20.27
CA SER A 4 -6.58 -3.38 20.98
C SER A 4 -6.73 -1.97 20.41
N ARG A 5 -6.84 -0.97 21.29
CA ARG A 5 -6.76 0.46 20.97
C ARG A 5 -5.42 1.07 21.37
N ASP A 6 -4.50 0.26 21.86
CA ASP A 6 -3.19 0.70 22.29
C ASP A 6 -2.31 0.95 21.08
N TYR A 7 -2.10 2.22 20.75
CA TYR A 7 -1.27 2.66 19.64
C TYR A 7 0.14 2.05 19.66
N LYS A 8 0.79 2.08 20.83
CA LYS A 8 2.18 1.60 20.96
C LYS A 8 2.27 0.09 20.74
N LYS A 9 1.31 -0.68 21.24
CA LYS A 9 1.26 -2.13 21.01
C LYS A 9 1.02 -2.47 19.54
N LEU A 10 0.10 -1.76 18.89
CA LEU A 10 -0.17 -1.96 17.46
C LEU A 10 1.06 -1.63 16.61
N LEU A 11 1.72 -0.50 16.89
CA LEU A 11 2.96 -0.11 16.21
C LEU A 11 4.09 -1.12 16.45
N TYR A 12 4.27 -1.57 17.68
CA TYR A 12 5.31 -2.57 18.03
C TYR A 12 5.16 -3.85 17.21
N VAL A 13 3.94 -4.37 17.11
CA VAL A 13 3.71 -5.62 16.38
C VAL A 13 3.83 -5.40 14.87
N TRP A 14 3.26 -4.32 14.34
CA TRP A 14 3.38 -4.00 12.92
C TRP A 14 4.86 -3.83 12.52
N LYS A 15 5.60 -3.02 13.25
CA LYS A 15 7.02 -2.79 13.01
C LYS A 15 7.82 -4.08 13.19
N GLY A 16 7.60 -4.82 14.27
CA GLY A 16 8.31 -6.07 14.55
C GLY A 16 8.14 -7.10 13.44
N TRP A 17 6.93 -7.24 12.89
CA TRP A 17 6.69 -8.10 11.74
C TRP A 17 7.50 -7.67 10.51
N HIS A 18 7.42 -6.39 10.15
CA HIS A 18 8.11 -5.87 8.96
C HIS A 18 9.64 -5.94 9.10
N ASP A 19 10.17 -5.62 10.29
CA ASP A 19 11.62 -5.69 10.56
C ASP A 19 12.12 -7.15 10.55
N ALA A 20 11.29 -8.10 10.99
CA ALA A 20 11.65 -9.51 11.01
C ALA A 20 11.61 -10.16 9.63
N THR A 21 10.79 -9.67 8.71
CA THR A 21 10.55 -10.29 7.40
C THR A 21 11.21 -9.53 6.26
N GLY A 22 10.99 -8.22 6.14
CA GLY A 22 11.40 -7.41 4.99
C GLY A 22 12.88 -7.46 4.67
N PRO A 23 13.79 -7.20 5.63
CA PRO A 23 15.23 -7.21 5.37
C PRO A 23 15.74 -8.57 4.86
N LYS A 24 15.18 -9.67 5.37
CA LYS A 24 15.56 -11.03 4.95
C LYS A 24 15.13 -11.37 3.52
N MET A 25 14.04 -10.80 3.06
CA MET A 25 13.51 -11.06 1.71
C MET A 25 14.10 -10.11 0.64
N ARG A 26 14.66 -8.97 1.03
CA ARG A 26 15.08 -7.92 0.10
C ARG A 26 15.99 -8.42 -1.04
N ASN A 27 17.06 -9.13 -0.68
CA ASN A 27 18.02 -9.61 -1.67
C ASN A 27 17.42 -10.70 -2.58
N ILE A 28 16.62 -11.60 -2.00
CA ILE A 28 15.92 -12.64 -2.75
C ILE A 28 14.93 -12.01 -3.73
N PHE A 29 14.17 -11.01 -3.28
CA PHE A 29 13.21 -10.29 -4.13
C PHE A 29 13.94 -9.57 -5.29
N ALA A 30 15.06 -8.90 -5.03
CA ALA A 30 15.85 -8.25 -6.08
C ALA A 30 16.34 -9.25 -7.13
N GLN A 31 16.82 -10.42 -6.70
CA GLN A 31 17.20 -11.51 -7.62
C GLN A 31 16.01 -12.04 -8.43
N THR A 32 14.87 -12.21 -7.77
CA THR A 32 13.63 -12.63 -8.44
C THR A 32 13.23 -11.67 -9.55
N VAL A 33 13.27 -10.35 -9.28
CA VAL A 33 12.99 -9.31 -10.30
C VAL A 33 13.94 -9.41 -11.48
N GLN A 34 15.25 -9.63 -11.23
CA GLN A 34 16.24 -9.78 -12.31
C GLN A 34 15.95 -11.00 -13.19
N ILE A 35 15.62 -12.15 -12.58
CA ILE A 35 15.31 -13.39 -13.30
C ILE A 35 14.02 -13.22 -14.13
N LEU A 36 12.98 -12.65 -13.55
CA LEU A 36 11.71 -12.42 -14.24
C LEU A 36 11.85 -11.45 -15.40
N ASN A 37 12.60 -10.36 -15.23
CA ASN A 37 12.91 -9.43 -16.32
C ASN A 37 13.76 -10.07 -17.41
N LYS A 38 14.70 -10.96 -17.07
CA LYS A 38 15.46 -11.73 -18.06
C LYS A 38 14.53 -12.63 -18.87
N SER A 39 13.66 -13.39 -18.20
CA SER A 39 12.67 -14.24 -18.86
C SER A 39 11.75 -13.44 -19.79
N ALA A 40 11.27 -12.28 -19.36
CA ALA A 40 10.44 -11.41 -20.20
C ALA A 40 11.19 -10.99 -21.48
N ARG A 41 12.45 -10.56 -21.38
CA ARG A 41 13.27 -10.19 -22.55
C ARG A 41 13.53 -11.35 -23.49
N GLU A 42 13.73 -12.55 -22.96
CA GLU A 42 13.92 -13.76 -23.80
C GLU A 42 12.62 -14.13 -24.57
N ASN A 43 11.48 -13.63 -24.13
CA ASN A 43 10.18 -13.78 -24.80
C ASN A 43 9.75 -12.54 -25.60
N GLY A 44 10.67 -11.59 -25.88
CA GLY A 44 10.43 -10.46 -26.78
C GLY A 44 9.85 -9.20 -26.10
N TYR A 45 9.71 -9.19 -24.78
CA TYR A 45 9.23 -8.02 -24.01
C TYR A 45 10.41 -7.16 -23.53
N LYS A 46 10.18 -5.88 -23.33
CA LYS A 46 11.16 -4.97 -22.72
C LYS A 46 11.55 -5.41 -21.30
N ASP A 47 10.52 -5.74 -20.51
CA ASP A 47 10.63 -6.19 -19.13
C ASP A 47 9.35 -6.93 -18.70
N LEU A 48 9.29 -7.36 -17.43
CA LEU A 48 8.14 -8.07 -16.89
C LEU A 48 6.87 -7.21 -16.84
N SER A 49 6.98 -5.89 -16.67
CA SER A 49 5.81 -5.01 -16.63
C SER A 49 5.08 -5.01 -17.97
N GLN A 50 5.82 -4.91 -19.07
CA GLN A 50 5.23 -5.01 -20.41
C GLN A 50 4.55 -6.36 -20.63
N ARG A 51 5.18 -7.46 -20.18
CA ARG A 51 4.55 -8.80 -20.26
C ARG A 51 3.22 -8.88 -19.49
N TRP A 52 3.14 -8.26 -18.30
CA TRP A 52 1.90 -8.23 -17.52
C TRP A 52 0.80 -7.36 -18.15
N LEU A 53 1.20 -6.27 -18.83
CA LEU A 53 0.26 -5.37 -19.49
C LEU A 53 -0.35 -5.98 -20.76
N GLU A 54 0.32 -6.97 -21.39
CA GLU A 54 -0.21 -7.67 -22.55
C GLU A 54 -1.57 -8.34 -22.29
N ASP A 55 -1.81 -8.84 -21.09
CA ASP A 55 -3.07 -9.50 -20.72
C ASP A 55 -4.29 -8.54 -20.81
N PHE A 56 -4.06 -7.23 -20.87
CA PHE A 56 -5.11 -6.22 -21.06
C PHE A 56 -5.35 -5.85 -22.54
N GLU A 57 -4.53 -6.35 -23.47
CA GLU A 57 -4.65 -6.12 -24.92
C GLU A 57 -4.82 -4.62 -25.30
N GLN A 58 -4.11 -3.73 -24.58
CA GLN A 58 -4.27 -2.28 -24.68
C GLN A 58 -2.91 -1.57 -24.71
N ASP A 59 -2.53 -0.98 -25.84
CA ASP A 59 -1.21 -0.36 -26.07
C ASP A 59 -0.91 0.82 -25.14
N ASN A 60 -1.93 1.57 -24.70
CA ASN A 60 -1.80 2.75 -23.85
C ASN A 60 -2.45 2.56 -22.47
N PHE A 61 -2.41 1.33 -21.95
CA PHE A 61 -3.04 0.97 -20.67
C PHE A 61 -2.62 1.88 -19.51
N GLU A 62 -1.33 2.18 -19.37
CA GLU A 62 -0.82 3.05 -18.31
C GLU A 62 -1.49 4.44 -18.35
N LYS A 63 -1.58 5.04 -19.55
CA LYS A 63 -2.21 6.35 -19.70
C LYS A 63 -3.70 6.30 -19.36
N ILE A 64 -4.41 5.28 -19.83
CA ILE A 64 -5.85 5.09 -19.52
C ILE A 64 -6.03 4.98 -18.00
N TYR A 65 -5.16 4.23 -17.34
CA TYR A 65 -5.24 4.03 -15.90
C TYR A 65 -4.96 5.32 -15.13
N ASP A 66 -3.98 6.11 -15.57
CA ASP A 66 -3.67 7.42 -14.97
C ASP A 66 -4.83 8.40 -15.16
N ASP A 67 -5.42 8.47 -16.34
CA ASP A 67 -6.59 9.33 -16.63
C ASP A 67 -7.78 8.95 -15.72
N LEU A 68 -8.10 7.66 -15.60
CA LEU A 68 -9.13 7.15 -14.69
C LEU A 68 -8.82 7.47 -13.23
N PHE A 69 -7.56 7.35 -12.82
CA PHE A 69 -7.14 7.70 -11.45
C PHE A 69 -7.39 9.19 -11.16
N GLU A 70 -7.05 10.09 -12.07
CA GLU A 70 -7.32 11.52 -11.89
C GLU A 70 -8.82 11.83 -11.77
N GLU A 71 -9.68 11.10 -12.51
CA GLU A 71 -11.13 11.25 -12.40
C GLU A 71 -11.68 10.82 -11.03
N ILE A 72 -11.17 9.72 -10.46
CA ILE A 72 -11.64 9.21 -9.15
C ILE A 72 -10.92 9.84 -7.95
N LYS A 73 -9.82 10.54 -8.18
CA LYS A 73 -8.98 11.15 -7.13
C LYS A 73 -9.75 12.04 -6.13
N PRO A 74 -10.71 12.88 -6.53
CA PRO A 74 -11.51 13.65 -5.58
C PRO A 74 -12.30 12.76 -4.61
N LEU A 75 -12.89 11.68 -5.12
CA LEU A 75 -13.59 10.69 -4.29
C LEU A 75 -12.63 10.00 -3.32
N TYR A 76 -11.45 9.60 -3.79
CA TYR A 76 -10.41 9.02 -2.95
C TYR A 76 -9.98 9.96 -1.83
N GLN A 77 -9.80 11.26 -2.12
CA GLN A 77 -9.44 12.26 -1.12
C GLN A 77 -10.52 12.41 -0.03
N LEU A 78 -11.79 12.42 -0.42
CA LEU A 78 -12.92 12.45 0.52
C LEU A 78 -12.97 11.20 1.39
N LEU A 79 -12.80 10.02 0.79
CA LEU A 79 -12.75 8.75 1.50
C LEU A 79 -11.59 8.71 2.50
N HIS A 80 -10.39 9.14 2.05
CA HIS A 80 -9.21 9.21 2.90
C HIS A 80 -9.43 10.14 4.10
N ALA A 81 -9.98 11.34 3.88
CA ALA A 81 -10.31 12.27 4.95
C ALA A 81 -11.38 11.72 5.91
N HIS A 82 -12.36 10.99 5.38
CA HIS A 82 -13.38 10.32 6.18
C HIS A 82 -12.77 9.24 7.09
N VAL A 83 -11.96 8.34 6.52
CA VAL A 83 -11.27 7.27 7.26
C VAL A 83 -10.37 7.89 8.34
N LYS A 84 -9.60 8.92 8.01
CA LYS A 84 -8.75 9.61 8.98
C LYS A 84 -9.55 10.15 10.16
N ARG A 85 -10.65 10.86 9.92
CA ARG A 85 -11.54 11.35 10.99
C ARG A 85 -12.12 10.21 11.85
N LYS A 86 -12.49 9.10 11.24
CA LYS A 86 -12.97 7.91 11.97
C LYS A 86 -11.87 7.30 12.85
N LEU A 87 -10.63 7.26 12.38
CA LEU A 87 -9.49 6.80 13.18
C LEU A 87 -9.20 7.75 14.34
N ASP A 88 -9.18 9.05 14.10
CA ASP A 88 -9.01 10.07 15.16
C ASP A 88 -10.05 9.90 16.26
N ALA A 89 -11.33 9.78 15.90
CA ALA A 89 -12.42 9.57 16.84
C ALA A 89 -12.33 8.22 17.57
N PHE A 90 -11.91 7.16 16.87
CA PHE A 90 -11.81 5.82 17.44
C PHE A 90 -10.67 5.68 18.45
N TYR A 91 -9.51 6.26 18.17
CA TYR A 91 -8.33 6.19 19.04
C TYR A 91 -8.32 7.30 20.09
N GLY A 92 -8.96 8.45 19.85
CA GLY A 92 -9.04 9.59 20.76
C GLY A 92 -7.66 10.04 21.25
N SER A 93 -7.46 10.16 22.55
CA SER A 93 -6.17 10.56 23.17
C SER A 93 -5.02 9.58 22.93
N ASN A 94 -5.30 8.35 22.48
CA ASN A 94 -4.28 7.39 22.09
C ASN A 94 -3.74 7.65 20.66
N TYR A 95 -4.37 8.54 19.90
CA TYR A 95 -3.86 8.97 18.60
C TYR A 95 -2.81 10.06 18.82
N PRO A 96 -1.61 9.98 18.23
CA PRO A 96 -0.56 10.95 18.49
C PRO A 96 -0.96 12.36 18.07
N SER A 97 -0.85 13.33 18.96
CA SER A 97 -1.21 14.74 18.71
C SER A 97 -0.34 15.46 17.66
N ASN A 98 0.82 14.89 17.29
CA ASN A 98 1.72 15.45 16.27
C ASN A 98 1.24 15.22 14.82
N HIS A 99 -0.02 14.84 14.62
CA HIS A 99 -0.59 14.52 13.32
C HIS A 99 -1.14 15.75 12.56
N ASN A 100 -0.27 16.68 12.22
CA ASN A 100 -0.48 17.55 11.04
C ASN A 100 -0.20 16.80 9.71
N SER A 101 0.06 15.51 9.78
CA SER A 101 0.29 14.66 8.62
C SER A 101 -1.04 14.31 7.96
N SER A 102 -1.11 14.51 6.64
CA SER A 102 -2.21 13.99 5.81
C SER A 102 -2.22 12.45 5.73
N LEU A 103 -1.24 11.78 6.31
CA LEU A 103 -1.06 10.33 6.21
C LEU A 103 -1.91 9.58 7.23
N ILE A 104 -2.42 8.42 6.81
CA ILE A 104 -3.02 7.41 7.69
C ILE A 104 -1.95 6.38 8.04
N GLN A 105 -1.78 6.10 9.32
CA GLN A 105 -0.77 5.15 9.78
C GLN A 105 -1.24 3.71 9.56
N ALA A 106 -0.45 2.94 8.81
CA ALA A 106 -0.81 1.59 8.37
C ALA A 106 -1.18 0.63 9.51
N HIS A 107 -0.48 0.70 10.66
CA HIS A 107 -0.75 -0.16 11.82
C HIS A 107 -2.10 0.11 12.50
N LEU A 108 -2.79 1.20 12.14
CA LEU A 108 -4.13 1.54 12.66
C LEU A 108 -5.27 1.04 11.78
N LEU A 109 -4.99 0.64 10.52
CA LEU A 109 -6.01 0.24 9.54
C LEU A 109 -6.55 -1.20 9.72
N GLY A 110 -5.95 -2.01 10.59
CA GLY A 110 -6.23 -3.44 10.72
C GLY A 110 -7.59 -3.83 11.33
N LYS A 111 -8.55 -2.91 11.53
CA LYS A 111 -9.82 -3.19 12.20
C LYS A 111 -11.02 -3.16 11.27
N LYS A 112 -11.79 -4.28 11.25
CA LYS A 112 -13.02 -4.45 10.45
C LYS A 112 -14.18 -3.50 10.78
N LYS A 113 -14.06 -2.55 11.73
CA LYS A 113 -15.15 -1.67 12.19
C LYS A 113 -14.99 -0.20 11.76
N LEU A 114 -14.15 0.10 10.77
CA LEU A 114 -13.91 1.46 10.32
C LEU A 114 -14.70 1.84 9.06
N ILE A 115 -15.45 0.90 8.51
CA ILE A 115 -16.35 1.10 7.35
C ILE A 115 -17.77 0.75 7.77
#